data_e20f392295bdbb47095df12029d9d7cf
#
_entry.id   e20f392295bdbb47095df12029d9d7cf
#
_cell.length_a   1.000
_cell.length_b   1.000
_cell.length_c   1.000
_cell.angle_alpha   90.00
_cell.angle_beta   90.00
_cell.angle_gamma   90.00
#
_symmetry.space_group_name_H-M   'P 1'
#
loop_
_entity.id
_entity.type
_entity.pdbx_description
1 polymer ?
#
loop_
_entity_poly.entity_id
_entity_poly.type
_entity_poly.pdbx_seq_one_letter_code
_entity_poly.pdbx_strand_id
1 'polypeptide(L)'
;TILSKNTAINYKGTKINIIDTPGHADFGGEVERVLKMIDGVLLLVDAQEGVMPQTKFVVKKALSLGLKPIVVINKIDKPAADPERVINEIFDLFVALDANDEQLDFAIVYAAAKNGYAKLDLNDESDNMEPLFKTILERVPAPSGTNDNPLQLQVFTLGYDNFVGKIGIARIFNGVVKKNQSVMLAKADGTKVNGRISKLIGFMGLEKMDIEEAGSGDIVAIAGFEALDVGDSVVDPNNPMPLDPLHIEEP
;
A
#
# COMPACT_ATOMS: atom_id res chain seq x y z
N THR A 1 1.01 12.32 -8.81
CA THR A 1 1.10 12.32 -7.33
C THR A 1 2.55 12.48 -6.95
N ILE A 2 2.89 13.48 -6.13
CA ILE A 2 4.26 13.73 -5.65
C ILE A 2 4.50 12.95 -4.35
N LEU A 3 3.47 12.87 -3.50
CA LEU A 3 3.48 12.12 -2.24
C LEU A 3 2.39 11.06 -2.28
N SER A 4 2.64 9.94 -1.63
CA SER A 4 1.64 8.88 -1.49
C SER A 4 0.42 9.39 -0.71
N LYS A 5 -0.76 8.95 -1.13
CA LYS A 5 -2.03 9.26 -0.47
C LYS A 5 -2.63 7.99 0.09
N ASN A 6 -3.12 8.07 1.32
CA ASN A 6 -3.74 6.96 2.00
C ASN A 6 -5.26 7.14 2.03
N THR A 7 -5.97 6.08 1.67
CA THR A 7 -7.41 5.98 1.79
C THR A 7 -7.78 4.54 2.16
N ALA A 8 -9.04 4.31 2.49
CA ALA A 8 -9.55 2.96 2.73
C ALA A 8 -11.00 2.86 2.33
N ILE A 9 -11.42 1.66 1.98
CA ILE A 9 -12.81 1.30 1.74
C ILE A 9 -13.18 0.08 2.55
N ASN A 10 -14.47 -0.11 2.79
CA ASN A 10 -15.01 -1.35 3.34
C ASN A 10 -15.79 -2.07 2.24
N TYR A 11 -15.38 -3.29 1.93
CA TYR A 11 -16.05 -4.14 0.96
C TYR A 11 -16.34 -5.50 1.59
N LYS A 12 -17.64 -5.85 1.70
CA LYS A 12 -18.12 -7.11 2.28
C LYS A 12 -17.49 -7.42 3.65
N GLY A 13 -17.39 -6.40 4.52
CA GLY A 13 -16.84 -6.53 5.87
C GLY A 13 -15.30 -6.53 5.94
N THR A 14 -14.60 -6.47 4.83
CA THR A 14 -13.14 -6.35 4.77
C THR A 14 -12.72 -4.92 4.52
N LYS A 15 -11.87 -4.38 5.38
CA LYS A 15 -11.22 -3.09 5.15
C LYS A 15 -10.08 -3.25 4.15
N ILE A 16 -10.14 -2.52 3.06
CA ILE A 16 -9.09 -2.46 2.05
C ILE A 16 -8.41 -1.10 2.18
N ASN A 17 -7.17 -1.10 2.67
CA ASN A 17 -6.33 0.09 2.68
C ASN A 17 -5.71 0.30 1.30
N ILE A 18 -5.77 1.51 0.78
CA ILE A 18 -5.29 1.87 -0.55
C ILE A 18 -4.26 2.97 -0.41
N ILE A 19 -3.09 2.76 -1.00
CA ILE A 19 -2.03 3.75 -1.06
C ILE A 19 -1.81 4.12 -2.53
N ASP A 20 -2.18 5.34 -2.88
CA ASP A 20 -1.88 5.90 -4.19
C ASP A 20 -0.41 6.31 -4.24
N THR A 21 0.37 5.65 -5.08
CA THR A 21 1.83 5.75 -5.13
C THR A 21 2.28 6.63 -6.29
N PRO A 22 3.30 7.49 -6.13
CA PRO A 22 3.91 8.17 -7.25
C PRO A 22 4.54 7.17 -8.22
N GLY A 23 4.37 7.38 -9.52
CA GLY A 23 4.90 6.50 -10.57
C GLY A 23 6.27 6.93 -11.13
N HIS A 24 6.81 8.07 -10.70
CA HIS A 24 8.06 8.61 -11.23
C HIS A 24 9.29 8.00 -10.56
N ALA A 25 10.33 7.71 -11.37
CA ALA A 25 11.62 7.21 -10.89
C ALA A 25 12.33 8.16 -9.91
N ASP A 26 12.07 9.47 -10.01
CA ASP A 26 12.60 10.49 -9.10
C ASP A 26 12.14 10.30 -7.64
N PHE A 27 11.06 9.54 -7.42
CA PHE A 27 10.53 9.20 -6.10
C PHE A 27 10.78 7.73 -5.74
N GLY A 28 11.86 7.14 -6.24
CA GLY A 28 12.18 5.71 -6.07
C GLY A 28 12.20 5.24 -4.63
N GLY A 29 12.76 6.03 -3.74
CA GLY A 29 12.79 5.72 -2.31
C GLY A 29 11.39 5.69 -1.66
N GLU A 30 10.49 6.58 -2.07
CA GLU A 30 9.10 6.56 -1.57
C GLU A 30 8.33 5.36 -2.12
N VAL A 31 8.47 5.07 -3.40
CA VAL A 31 7.86 3.89 -4.03
C VAL A 31 8.31 2.61 -3.31
N GLU A 32 9.61 2.46 -3.05
CA GLU A 32 10.13 1.28 -2.36
C GLU A 32 9.60 1.14 -0.93
N ARG A 33 9.52 2.25 -0.17
CA ARG A 33 8.92 2.25 1.17
C ARG A 33 7.47 1.78 1.14
N VAL A 34 6.67 2.34 0.22
CA VAL A 34 5.26 1.96 0.06
C VAL A 34 5.13 0.49 -0.29
N LEU A 35 5.92 -0.01 -1.26
CA LEU A 35 5.87 -1.41 -1.67
C LEU A 35 6.22 -2.40 -0.55
N LYS A 36 7.04 -2.00 0.43
CA LYS A 36 7.34 -2.82 1.64
C LYS A 36 6.22 -2.82 2.67
N MET A 37 5.26 -1.92 2.56
CA MET A 37 4.15 -1.72 3.49
C MET A 37 2.85 -2.42 3.05
N ILE A 38 2.79 -2.96 1.84
CA ILE A 38 1.56 -3.45 1.21
C ILE A 38 1.57 -4.97 1.01
N ASP A 39 0.38 -5.55 0.82
CA ASP A 39 0.18 -6.98 0.58
C ASP A 39 -0.06 -7.29 -0.90
N GLY A 40 -0.43 -6.30 -1.69
CA GLY A 40 -0.71 -6.46 -3.12
C GLY A 40 -0.56 -5.14 -3.89
N VAL A 41 -0.50 -5.25 -5.19
CA VAL A 41 -0.35 -4.12 -6.12
C VAL A 41 -1.46 -4.16 -7.16
N LEU A 42 -2.11 -3.02 -7.37
CA LEU A 42 -2.90 -2.78 -8.57
C LEU A 42 -2.01 -2.04 -9.58
N LEU A 43 -1.66 -2.70 -10.66
CA LEU A 43 -0.92 -2.10 -11.76
C LEU A 43 -1.90 -1.50 -12.76
N LEU A 44 -2.06 -0.17 -12.74
CA LEU A 44 -2.94 0.54 -13.65
C LEU A 44 -2.19 0.86 -14.93
N VAL A 45 -2.72 0.38 -16.07
CA VAL A 45 -2.19 0.67 -17.39
C VAL A 45 -3.30 1.22 -18.28
N ASP A 46 -3.01 2.29 -18.98
CA ASP A 46 -3.92 2.91 -19.93
C ASP A 46 -4.09 2.00 -21.17
N ALA A 47 -5.34 1.69 -21.51
CA ALA A 47 -5.66 0.82 -22.65
C ALA A 47 -5.22 1.38 -24.02
N GLN A 48 -4.98 2.67 -24.11
CA GLN A 48 -4.51 3.36 -25.31
C GLN A 48 -3.00 3.52 -25.32
N GLU A 49 -2.42 4.04 -24.22
CA GLU A 49 -0.99 4.36 -24.10
C GLU A 49 -0.12 3.12 -23.95
N GLY A 50 -0.59 2.11 -23.20
CA GLY A 50 0.17 0.90 -22.89
C GLY A 50 1.21 1.11 -21.81
N VAL A 51 2.29 0.33 -21.88
CA VAL A 51 3.36 0.34 -20.87
C VAL A 51 4.25 1.58 -21.02
N MET A 52 4.28 2.41 -19.98
CA MET A 52 5.09 3.62 -19.89
C MET A 52 6.42 3.35 -19.16
N PRO A 53 7.46 4.19 -19.33
CA PRO A 53 8.73 4.02 -18.59
C PRO A 53 8.56 3.94 -17.07
N GLN A 54 7.67 4.73 -16.50
CA GLN A 54 7.33 4.70 -15.07
C GLN A 54 6.75 3.34 -14.65
N THR A 55 5.95 2.72 -15.50
CA THR A 55 5.40 1.37 -15.28
C THR A 55 6.51 0.35 -15.08
N LYS A 56 7.53 0.37 -15.93
CA LYS A 56 8.69 -0.53 -15.85
C LYS A 56 9.41 -0.44 -14.51
N PHE A 57 9.63 0.79 -14.04
CA PHE A 57 10.32 1.04 -12.77
C PHE A 57 9.55 0.44 -11.59
N VAL A 58 8.25 0.76 -11.46
CA VAL A 58 7.41 0.28 -10.35
C VAL A 58 7.25 -1.23 -10.40
N VAL A 59 7.01 -1.80 -11.59
CA VAL A 59 6.88 -3.25 -11.78
C VAL A 59 8.15 -3.98 -11.37
N LYS A 60 9.32 -3.49 -11.80
CA LYS A 60 10.61 -4.09 -11.41
C LYS A 60 10.76 -4.17 -9.89
N LYS A 61 10.45 -3.09 -9.18
CA LYS A 61 10.53 -3.07 -7.71
C LYS A 61 9.48 -3.99 -7.08
N ALA A 62 8.25 -3.98 -7.55
CA ALA A 62 7.18 -4.84 -7.03
C ALA A 62 7.51 -6.34 -7.20
N LEU A 63 7.96 -6.76 -8.39
CA LEU A 63 8.33 -8.14 -8.67
C LEU A 63 9.53 -8.60 -7.83
N SER A 64 10.54 -7.74 -7.64
CA SER A 64 11.72 -8.04 -6.81
C SER A 64 11.38 -8.26 -5.33
N LEU A 65 10.29 -7.70 -4.85
CA LEU A 65 9.76 -7.91 -3.50
C LEU A 65 8.80 -9.11 -3.39
N GLY A 66 8.64 -9.89 -4.48
CA GLY A 66 7.76 -11.05 -4.51
C GLY A 66 6.26 -10.71 -4.58
N LEU A 67 5.91 -9.46 -4.83
CA LEU A 67 4.50 -9.06 -4.98
C LEU A 67 3.91 -9.63 -6.28
N LYS A 68 2.61 -9.94 -6.22
CA LYS A 68 1.84 -10.45 -7.36
C LYS A 68 0.87 -9.36 -7.82
N PRO A 69 1.18 -8.60 -8.89
CA PRO A 69 0.31 -7.53 -9.34
C PRO A 69 -1.03 -8.05 -9.88
N ILE A 70 -2.10 -7.31 -9.59
CA ILE A 70 -3.35 -7.36 -10.34
C ILE A 70 -3.24 -6.30 -11.42
N VAL A 71 -3.40 -6.68 -12.67
CA VAL A 71 -3.33 -5.77 -13.82
C VAL A 71 -4.70 -5.16 -14.07
N VAL A 72 -4.78 -3.85 -14.01
CA VAL A 72 -5.99 -3.09 -14.32
C VAL A 72 -5.79 -2.31 -15.62
N ILE A 73 -6.43 -2.78 -16.67
CA ILE A 73 -6.44 -2.11 -17.98
C ILE A 73 -7.53 -1.03 -17.92
N ASN A 74 -7.11 0.21 -17.71
CA ASN A 74 -8.02 1.35 -17.52
C ASN A 74 -8.28 2.10 -18.83
N LYS A 75 -9.33 2.89 -18.83
CA LYS A 75 -9.78 3.70 -19.97
C LYS A 75 -10.22 2.89 -21.19
N ILE A 76 -10.84 1.72 -20.96
CA ILE A 76 -11.37 0.88 -22.04
C ILE A 76 -12.52 1.55 -22.83
N ASP A 77 -13.08 2.63 -22.29
CA ASP A 77 -14.11 3.48 -22.92
C ASP A 77 -13.55 4.39 -24.02
N LYS A 78 -12.24 4.49 -24.17
CA LYS A 78 -11.63 5.35 -25.17
C LYS A 78 -11.66 4.73 -26.57
N PRO A 79 -11.89 5.54 -27.64
CA PRO A 79 -11.98 5.01 -29.00
C PRO A 79 -10.73 4.29 -29.52
N ALA A 80 -9.54 4.68 -29.03
CA ALA A 80 -8.27 4.08 -29.41
C ALA A 80 -7.76 3.04 -28.39
N ALA A 81 -8.64 2.57 -27.49
CA ALA A 81 -8.28 1.51 -26.54
C ALA A 81 -8.01 0.19 -27.27
N ASP A 82 -6.89 -0.43 -26.93
CA ASP A 82 -6.48 -1.76 -27.43
C ASP A 82 -5.99 -2.62 -26.26
N PRO A 83 -6.92 -3.16 -25.47
CA PRO A 83 -6.57 -3.95 -24.27
C PRO A 83 -5.73 -5.18 -24.58
N GLU A 84 -5.95 -5.86 -25.69
CA GLU A 84 -5.20 -7.07 -26.06
C GLU A 84 -3.72 -6.77 -26.30
N ARG A 85 -3.43 -5.72 -27.06
CA ARG A 85 -2.05 -5.24 -27.26
C ARG A 85 -1.38 -4.90 -25.92
N VAL A 86 -2.08 -4.18 -25.05
CA VAL A 86 -1.54 -3.74 -23.76
C VAL A 86 -1.26 -4.93 -22.83
N ILE A 87 -2.11 -5.94 -22.81
CA ILE A 87 -1.88 -7.17 -22.03
C ILE A 87 -0.62 -7.88 -22.51
N ASN A 88 -0.42 -7.99 -23.82
CA ASN A 88 0.79 -8.59 -24.38
C ASN A 88 2.05 -7.79 -24.02
N GLU A 89 2.01 -6.47 -24.08
CA GLU A 89 3.12 -5.60 -23.62
C GLU A 89 3.46 -5.81 -22.14
N ILE A 90 2.45 -5.97 -21.29
CA ILE A 90 2.64 -6.22 -19.85
C ILE A 90 3.25 -7.60 -19.62
N PHE A 91 2.76 -8.62 -20.30
CA PHE A 91 3.30 -9.96 -20.21
C PHE A 91 4.78 -10.00 -20.63
N ASP A 92 5.11 -9.38 -21.76
CA ASP A 92 6.48 -9.29 -22.25
C ASP A 92 7.38 -8.50 -21.24
N LEU A 93 6.86 -7.46 -20.63
CA LEU A 93 7.57 -6.73 -19.58
C LEU A 93 7.85 -7.62 -18.36
N PHE A 94 6.87 -8.40 -17.90
CA PHE A 94 7.05 -9.29 -16.74
C PHE A 94 8.10 -10.36 -17.04
N VAL A 95 8.05 -10.96 -18.23
CA VAL A 95 9.06 -11.92 -18.69
C VAL A 95 10.46 -11.27 -18.73
N ALA A 96 10.56 -10.07 -19.27
CA ALA A 96 11.84 -9.33 -19.35
C ALA A 96 12.40 -8.92 -17.96
N LEU A 97 11.57 -8.90 -16.94
CA LEU A 97 11.93 -8.61 -15.56
C LEU A 97 12.06 -9.88 -14.68
N ASP A 98 12.17 -11.04 -15.29
CA ASP A 98 12.35 -12.34 -14.63
C ASP A 98 11.23 -12.68 -13.63
N ALA A 99 9.97 -12.31 -13.95
CA ALA A 99 8.82 -12.69 -13.15
C ALA A 99 8.71 -14.22 -13.07
N ASN A 100 8.36 -14.73 -11.89
CA ASN A 100 8.11 -16.15 -11.71
C ASN A 100 6.72 -16.57 -12.24
N ASP A 101 6.45 -17.88 -12.30
CA ASP A 101 5.20 -18.42 -12.86
C ASP A 101 3.95 -17.86 -12.15
N GLU A 102 4.01 -17.68 -10.83
CA GLU A 102 2.88 -17.12 -10.07
C GLU A 102 2.65 -15.65 -10.39
N GLN A 103 3.71 -14.90 -10.66
CA GLN A 103 3.62 -13.48 -11.06
C GLN A 103 3.14 -13.35 -12.50
N LEU A 104 3.49 -14.30 -13.37
CA LEU A 104 3.02 -14.35 -14.77
C LEU A 104 1.53 -14.76 -14.86
N ASP A 105 0.99 -15.47 -13.87
CA ASP A 105 -0.44 -15.77 -13.74
C ASP A 105 -1.20 -14.60 -13.09
N PHE A 106 -0.99 -13.40 -13.58
CA PHE A 106 -1.65 -12.21 -13.04
C PHE A 106 -3.13 -12.14 -13.43
N ALA A 107 -3.96 -11.68 -12.50
CA ALA A 107 -5.34 -11.37 -12.78
C ALA A 107 -5.45 -10.08 -13.61
N ILE A 108 -6.42 -10.05 -14.51
CA ILE A 108 -6.72 -8.90 -15.36
C ILE A 108 -8.10 -8.38 -15.02
N VAL A 109 -8.21 -7.07 -14.82
CA VAL A 109 -9.46 -6.34 -14.68
C VAL A 109 -9.48 -5.23 -15.71
N TYR A 110 -10.56 -5.12 -16.44
CA TYR A 110 -10.81 -4.02 -17.39
C TYR A 110 -11.61 -2.95 -16.70
N ALA A 111 -11.24 -1.69 -16.85
CA ALA A 111 -11.89 -0.61 -16.14
C ALA A 111 -12.07 0.66 -17.00
N ALA A 112 -13.13 1.39 -16.70
CA ALA A 112 -13.30 2.79 -17.05
C ALA A 112 -13.52 3.56 -15.74
N ALA A 113 -12.44 3.80 -15.01
CA ALA A 113 -12.50 4.33 -13.65
C ALA A 113 -13.21 5.69 -13.56
N LYS A 114 -13.06 6.55 -14.57
CA LYS A 114 -13.78 7.83 -14.65
C LYS A 114 -15.29 7.63 -14.71
N ASN A 115 -15.75 6.53 -15.32
CA ASN A 115 -17.17 6.20 -15.47
C ASN A 115 -17.68 5.29 -14.35
N GLY A 116 -16.79 4.87 -13.44
CA GLY A 116 -17.14 4.13 -12.23
C GLY A 116 -17.45 2.65 -12.43
N TYR A 117 -16.93 1.99 -13.48
CA TYR A 117 -17.15 0.57 -13.67
C TYR A 117 -15.89 -0.22 -14.00
N ALA A 118 -15.92 -1.51 -13.68
CA ALA A 118 -14.91 -2.50 -14.00
C ALA A 118 -15.55 -3.80 -14.51
N LYS A 119 -14.78 -4.61 -15.25
CA LYS A 119 -15.21 -5.87 -15.86
C LYS A 119 -14.11 -6.92 -15.74
N LEU A 120 -14.50 -8.21 -15.69
CA LEU A 120 -13.57 -9.33 -15.79
C LEU A 120 -13.39 -9.81 -17.23
N ASP A 121 -14.39 -9.63 -18.05
CA ASP A 121 -14.37 -9.84 -19.52
C ASP A 121 -14.89 -8.59 -20.21
N LEU A 122 -14.33 -8.24 -21.37
CA LEU A 122 -14.75 -7.05 -22.13
C LEU A 122 -16.21 -7.10 -22.58
N ASN A 123 -16.76 -8.31 -22.74
CA ASN A 123 -18.16 -8.53 -23.14
C ASN A 123 -19.14 -8.48 -21.97
N ASP A 124 -18.65 -8.43 -20.72
CA ASP A 124 -19.51 -8.33 -19.56
C ASP A 124 -20.25 -6.98 -19.54
N GLU A 125 -21.47 -7.00 -18.99
CA GLU A 125 -22.16 -5.78 -18.59
C GLU A 125 -21.80 -5.44 -17.15
N SER A 126 -21.41 -4.20 -16.91
CA SER A 126 -21.08 -3.71 -15.56
C SER A 126 -21.27 -2.20 -15.46
N ASP A 127 -21.80 -1.76 -14.35
CA ASP A 127 -22.06 -0.35 -14.00
C ASP A 127 -21.35 0.10 -12.70
N ASN A 128 -20.51 -0.77 -12.13
CA ASN A 128 -19.85 -0.51 -10.85
C ASN A 128 -18.45 -1.11 -10.80
N MET A 129 -17.73 -0.87 -9.70
CA MET A 129 -16.35 -1.34 -9.46
C MET A 129 -16.28 -2.69 -8.72
N GLU A 130 -17.41 -3.36 -8.48
CA GLU A 130 -17.43 -4.63 -7.72
C GLU A 130 -16.50 -5.71 -8.30
N PRO A 131 -16.37 -5.89 -9.63
CA PRO A 131 -15.43 -6.86 -10.20
C PRO A 131 -13.98 -6.63 -9.76
N LEU A 132 -13.53 -5.38 -9.63
CA LEU A 132 -12.20 -5.05 -9.11
C LEU A 132 -12.07 -5.43 -7.64
N PHE A 133 -13.01 -5.04 -6.80
CA PHE A 133 -12.95 -5.33 -5.36
C PHE A 133 -13.01 -6.83 -5.07
N LYS A 134 -13.81 -7.56 -5.81
CA LYS A 134 -13.86 -9.02 -5.75
C LYS A 134 -12.50 -9.64 -6.09
N THR A 135 -11.87 -9.19 -7.17
CA THR A 135 -10.54 -9.66 -7.58
C THR A 135 -9.48 -9.36 -6.52
N ILE A 136 -9.53 -8.19 -5.88
CA ILE A 136 -8.64 -7.84 -4.77
C ILE A 136 -8.78 -8.86 -3.63
N LEU A 137 -10.00 -9.17 -3.19
CA LEU A 137 -10.22 -10.13 -2.10
C LEU A 137 -9.79 -11.57 -2.45
N GLU A 138 -9.85 -11.93 -3.73
CA GLU A 138 -9.46 -13.26 -4.21
C GLU A 138 -7.95 -13.43 -4.39
N ARG A 139 -7.25 -12.34 -4.75
CA ARG A 139 -5.84 -12.41 -5.20
C ARG A 139 -4.85 -11.80 -4.21
N VAL A 140 -5.24 -10.83 -3.42
CA VAL A 140 -4.36 -10.21 -2.42
C VAL A 140 -4.46 -10.99 -1.12
N PRO A 141 -3.33 -11.48 -0.57
CA PRO A 141 -3.37 -12.20 0.70
C PRO A 141 -3.76 -11.26 1.84
N ALA A 142 -4.42 -11.81 2.84
CA ALA A 142 -4.65 -11.11 4.09
C ALA A 142 -3.31 -10.86 4.82
N PRO A 143 -3.21 -9.81 5.67
CA PRO A 143 -2.03 -9.59 6.50
C PRO A 143 -1.67 -10.84 7.32
N SER A 144 -0.38 -11.15 7.42
CA SER A 144 0.11 -12.34 8.13
C SER A 144 0.12 -12.19 9.66
N GLY A 145 0.00 -10.96 10.17
CA GLY A 145 0.03 -10.68 11.60
C GLY A 145 -1.30 -10.98 12.32
N THR A 146 -1.27 -10.87 13.64
CA THR A 146 -2.44 -11.07 14.50
C THR A 146 -2.49 -10.02 15.59
N ASN A 147 -3.71 -9.70 16.04
CA ASN A 147 -3.96 -8.80 17.17
C ASN A 147 -3.49 -9.35 18.53
N ASP A 148 -3.33 -10.66 18.65
CA ASP A 148 -2.93 -11.33 19.89
C ASP A 148 -1.43 -11.23 20.18
N ASN A 149 -0.64 -10.89 19.18
CA ASN A 149 0.79 -10.70 19.36
C ASN A 149 1.14 -9.33 19.97
N PRO A 150 2.33 -9.18 20.57
CA PRO A 150 2.83 -7.87 20.97
C PRO A 150 2.85 -6.87 19.82
N LEU A 151 2.63 -5.59 20.14
CA LEU A 151 2.60 -4.53 19.13
C LEU A 151 3.91 -4.44 18.35
N GLN A 152 3.79 -4.49 17.04
CA GLN A 152 4.84 -4.17 16.07
C GLN A 152 4.24 -3.26 14.99
N LEU A 153 4.65 -2.01 14.97
CA LEU A 153 4.24 -1.01 14.01
C LEU A 153 5.49 -0.37 13.42
N GLN A 154 5.53 -0.11 12.12
CA GLN A 154 6.66 0.55 11.46
C GLN A 154 6.23 1.78 10.68
N VAL A 155 7.02 2.84 10.80
CA VAL A 155 6.79 4.13 10.13
C VAL A 155 7.37 4.09 8.71
N PHE A 156 6.56 4.43 7.72
CA PHE A 156 6.95 4.44 6.31
C PHE A 156 7.11 5.82 5.72
N THR A 157 6.33 6.78 6.20
CA THR A 157 6.45 8.17 5.77
C THR A 157 6.13 9.11 6.92
N LEU A 158 6.61 10.32 6.83
CA LEU A 158 6.35 11.37 7.80
C LEU A 158 5.37 12.39 7.23
N GLY A 159 4.57 12.95 8.11
CA GLY A 159 3.68 14.04 7.83
C GLY A 159 3.73 15.08 8.92
N TYR A 160 2.92 16.10 8.79
CA TYR A 160 2.77 17.16 9.78
C TYR A 160 1.30 17.47 9.99
N ASP A 161 0.92 17.56 11.23
CA ASP A 161 -0.40 18.01 11.66
C ASP A 161 -0.26 19.34 12.40
N ASN A 162 -1.13 20.30 12.10
CA ASN A 162 -1.02 21.66 12.65
C ASN A 162 -1.20 21.73 14.18
N PHE A 163 -1.80 20.72 14.79
CA PHE A 163 -2.10 20.70 16.22
C PHE A 163 -1.11 19.85 17.02
N VAL A 164 -0.66 18.73 16.46
CA VAL A 164 0.21 17.79 17.17
C VAL A 164 1.64 17.72 16.63
N GLY A 165 1.93 18.44 15.56
CA GLY A 165 3.26 18.48 14.96
C GLY A 165 3.56 17.27 14.07
N LYS A 166 4.73 16.69 14.26
CA LYS A 166 5.20 15.55 13.46
C LYS A 166 4.30 14.32 13.66
N ILE A 167 3.86 13.73 12.55
CA ILE A 167 3.13 12.46 12.53
C ILE A 167 3.85 11.43 11.66
N GLY A 168 3.72 10.17 12.03
CA GLY A 168 4.22 9.04 11.22
C GLY A 168 3.07 8.25 10.64
N ILE A 169 3.08 8.05 9.31
CA ILE A 169 2.21 7.09 8.65
C ILE A 169 2.86 5.72 8.78
N ALA A 170 2.13 4.77 9.33
CA ALA A 170 2.68 3.49 9.74
C ALA A 170 1.74 2.33 9.46
N ARG A 171 2.33 1.15 9.26
CA ARG A 171 1.60 -0.10 9.21
C ARG A 171 1.75 -0.86 10.52
N ILE A 172 0.64 -1.41 11.00
CA ILE A 172 0.63 -2.33 12.14
C ILE A 172 0.85 -3.74 11.60
N PHE A 173 1.98 -4.34 11.92
CA PHE A 173 2.33 -5.71 11.50
C PHE A 173 1.78 -6.75 12.48
N ASN A 174 1.80 -6.45 13.77
CA ASN A 174 1.26 -7.29 14.83
C ASN A 174 0.69 -6.45 15.96
N GLY A 175 -0.26 -7.02 16.69
CA GLY A 175 -0.83 -6.43 17.89
C GLY A 175 -1.86 -5.35 17.59
N VAL A 176 -2.20 -4.63 18.63
CA VAL A 176 -3.16 -3.52 18.63
C VAL A 176 -2.49 -2.29 19.18
N VAL A 177 -2.63 -1.17 18.49
CA VAL A 177 -2.23 0.16 18.98
C VAL A 177 -3.46 0.91 19.46
N LYS A 178 -3.34 1.59 20.63
CA LYS A 178 -4.41 2.39 21.22
C LYS A 178 -3.93 3.83 21.47
N LYS A 179 -4.86 4.75 21.37
CA LYS A 179 -4.65 6.13 21.81
C LYS A 179 -4.26 6.16 23.28
N ASN A 180 -3.31 7.01 23.64
CA ASN A 180 -2.74 7.13 24.99
C ASN A 180 -1.98 5.90 25.52
N GLN A 181 -1.75 4.90 24.70
CA GLN A 181 -0.95 3.72 25.06
C GLN A 181 0.52 4.10 25.29
N SER A 182 1.11 3.55 26.36
CA SER A 182 2.56 3.59 26.55
C SER A 182 3.22 2.60 25.60
N VAL A 183 4.21 3.06 24.86
CA VAL A 183 4.91 2.30 23.83
C VAL A 183 6.41 2.63 23.86
N MET A 184 7.20 1.86 23.13
CA MET A 184 8.62 2.10 22.92
C MET A 184 8.87 2.40 21.45
N LEU A 185 9.54 3.52 21.18
CA LEU A 185 10.11 3.83 19.87
C LEU A 185 11.50 3.17 19.79
N ALA A 186 11.66 2.25 18.85
CA ALA A 186 12.93 1.62 18.52
C ALA A 186 13.42 2.19 17.18
N LYS A 187 14.48 2.97 17.24
CA LYS A 187 15.07 3.62 16.07
C LYS A 187 15.95 2.67 15.26
N ALA A 188 16.15 2.97 14.00
CA ALA A 188 17.01 2.19 13.11
C ALA A 188 18.47 2.07 13.58
N ASP A 189 18.97 3.04 14.35
CA ASP A 189 20.32 3.03 14.96
C ASP A 189 20.42 2.21 16.26
N GLY A 190 19.32 1.57 16.68
CA GLY A 190 19.24 0.80 17.91
C GLY A 190 18.84 1.62 19.16
N THR A 191 18.72 2.92 19.05
CA THR A 191 18.24 3.79 20.15
C THR A 191 16.79 3.45 20.49
N LYS A 192 16.47 3.41 21.79
CA LYS A 192 15.13 3.12 22.32
C LYS A 192 14.63 4.28 23.17
N VAL A 193 13.41 4.71 22.90
CA VAL A 193 12.77 5.83 23.63
C VAL A 193 11.38 5.39 24.08
N ASN A 194 11.13 5.44 25.38
CA ASN A 194 9.77 5.23 25.90
C ASN A 194 8.92 6.47 25.66
N GLY A 195 7.67 6.26 25.30
CA GLY A 195 6.74 7.34 25.03
C GLY A 195 5.30 6.86 25.04
N ARG A 196 4.42 7.71 24.53
CA ARG A 196 2.99 7.47 24.49
C ARG A 196 2.41 7.92 23.14
N ILE A 197 1.46 7.17 22.62
CA ILE A 197 0.69 7.58 21.45
C ILE A 197 -0.25 8.72 21.85
N SER A 198 0.10 9.96 21.52
CA SER A 198 -0.71 11.14 21.87
C SER A 198 -1.91 11.32 20.94
N LYS A 199 -1.78 10.88 19.68
CA LYS A 199 -2.84 10.92 18.67
C LYS A 199 -2.75 9.66 17.79
N LEU A 200 -3.91 9.10 17.50
CA LEU A 200 -4.07 7.96 16.58
C LEU A 200 -5.11 8.32 15.53
N ILE A 201 -4.72 8.30 14.26
CA ILE A 201 -5.56 8.70 13.13
C ILE A 201 -5.74 7.49 12.23
N GLY A 202 -7.01 7.19 11.89
CA GLY A 202 -7.39 6.21 10.89
C GLY A 202 -7.75 6.88 9.56
N PHE A 203 -7.78 6.07 8.50
CA PHE A 203 -8.20 6.46 7.15
C PHE A 203 -9.47 5.71 6.77
N MET A 204 -10.48 6.43 6.29
CA MET A 204 -11.71 5.84 5.74
C MET A 204 -12.24 6.73 4.62
N GLY A 205 -12.45 6.15 3.43
CA GLY A 205 -12.72 6.96 2.26
C GLY A 205 -11.58 7.96 2.04
N LEU A 206 -11.90 9.20 1.77
CA LEU A 206 -10.92 10.29 1.62
C LEU A 206 -10.67 11.05 2.94
N GLU A 207 -11.26 10.61 4.04
CA GLU A 207 -11.22 11.30 5.32
C GLU A 207 -10.19 10.68 6.27
N LYS A 208 -9.62 11.54 7.11
CA LYS A 208 -8.82 11.19 8.27
C LYS A 208 -9.67 11.39 9.51
N MET A 209 -9.65 10.44 10.43
CA MET A 209 -10.44 10.53 11.65
C MET A 209 -9.63 10.08 12.86
N ASP A 210 -9.86 10.73 14.00
CA ASP A 210 -9.34 10.26 15.27
C ASP A 210 -10.00 8.93 15.62
N ILE A 211 -9.18 7.94 15.98
CA ILE A 211 -9.65 6.62 16.38
C ILE A 211 -9.07 6.23 17.73
N GLU A 212 -9.74 5.32 18.45
CA GLU A 212 -9.29 4.86 19.76
C GLU A 212 -8.31 3.70 19.66
N GLU A 213 -8.48 2.82 18.66
CA GLU A 213 -7.58 1.69 18.46
C GLU A 213 -7.55 1.24 17.00
N ALA A 214 -6.46 0.54 16.64
CA ALA A 214 -6.32 -0.14 15.36
C ALA A 214 -5.49 -1.42 15.52
N GLY A 215 -5.75 -2.41 14.70
CA GLY A 215 -5.12 -3.73 14.78
C GLY A 215 -4.20 -4.08 13.63
N SER A 216 -3.64 -5.27 13.71
CA SER A 216 -2.74 -5.85 12.73
C SER A 216 -3.29 -5.76 11.30
N GLY A 217 -2.44 -5.34 10.37
CA GLY A 217 -2.75 -5.14 8.95
C GLY A 217 -3.25 -3.74 8.62
N ASP A 218 -3.62 -2.92 9.62
CA ASP A 218 -4.12 -1.58 9.37
C ASP A 218 -2.99 -0.56 9.17
N ILE A 219 -3.33 0.53 8.49
CA ILE A 219 -2.48 1.68 8.26
C ILE A 219 -3.05 2.86 9.04
N VAL A 220 -2.21 3.48 9.84
CA VAL A 220 -2.59 4.58 10.72
C VAL A 220 -1.57 5.71 10.66
N ALA A 221 -1.97 6.89 11.12
CA ALA A 221 -1.03 7.94 11.49
C ALA A 221 -0.93 8.03 13.01
N ILE A 222 0.29 8.16 13.51
CA ILE A 222 0.58 8.28 14.92
C ILE A 222 1.34 9.57 15.23
N ALA A 223 1.11 10.14 16.41
CA ALA A 223 1.90 11.20 16.99
C ALA A 223 2.26 10.85 18.44
N GLY A 224 3.28 11.53 18.99
CA GLY A 224 3.74 11.34 20.37
C GLY A 224 5.25 11.31 20.52
N PHE A 225 6.00 11.38 19.43
CA PHE A 225 7.47 11.37 19.43
C PHE A 225 8.03 12.47 18.53
N GLU A 226 8.82 13.37 19.10
CA GLU A 226 9.52 14.41 18.34
C GLU A 226 10.61 13.81 17.42
N ALA A 227 11.27 12.75 17.91
CA ALA A 227 12.36 12.07 17.22
C ALA A 227 11.92 10.95 16.26
N LEU A 228 10.64 10.94 15.85
CA LEU A 228 10.09 9.95 14.95
C LEU A 228 10.69 10.09 13.54
N ASP A 229 11.16 8.99 12.96
CA ASP A 229 11.71 8.94 11.62
C ASP A 229 11.16 7.75 10.80
N VAL A 230 11.37 7.81 9.49
CA VAL A 230 11.05 6.70 8.59
C VAL A 230 11.90 5.48 8.94
N GLY A 231 11.27 4.30 8.99
CA GLY A 231 11.90 3.04 9.34
C GLY A 231 11.88 2.73 10.84
N ASP A 232 11.54 3.69 11.69
CA ASP A 232 11.39 3.44 13.12
C ASP A 232 10.27 2.44 13.40
N SER A 233 10.46 1.59 14.41
CA SER A 233 9.43 0.70 14.94
C SER A 233 8.83 1.27 16.22
N VAL A 234 7.51 1.13 16.37
CA VAL A 234 6.82 1.35 17.63
C VAL A 234 6.33 0.01 18.14
N VAL A 235 6.77 -0.35 19.35
CA VAL A 235 6.61 -1.71 19.88
C VAL A 235 6.09 -1.70 21.32
N ASP A 236 5.64 -2.88 21.78
CA ASP A 236 5.28 -3.12 23.16
C ASP A 236 6.54 -2.98 24.05
N PRO A 237 6.53 -2.09 25.06
CA PRO A 237 7.69 -1.90 25.92
C PRO A 237 8.00 -3.12 26.81
N ASN A 238 7.03 -3.99 27.08
CA ASN A 238 7.20 -5.19 27.89
C ASN A 238 7.76 -6.38 27.10
N ASN A 239 7.55 -6.40 25.78
CA ASN A 239 8.07 -7.40 24.87
C ASN A 239 8.49 -6.74 23.55
N PRO A 240 9.57 -5.94 23.57
CA PRO A 240 9.96 -5.16 22.41
C PRO A 240 10.58 -6.07 21.33
N MET A 241 9.89 -6.15 20.20
CA MET A 241 10.34 -6.85 19.00
C MET A 241 10.35 -5.90 17.81
N PRO A 242 11.37 -5.01 17.68
CA PRO A 242 11.44 -4.09 16.57
C PRO A 242 11.57 -4.84 15.25
N LEU A 243 10.99 -4.25 14.21
CA LEU A 243 11.12 -4.72 12.84
C LEU A 243 12.48 -4.32 12.28
N ASP A 244 12.95 -5.05 11.28
CA ASP A 244 14.18 -4.70 10.58
C ASP A 244 14.08 -3.29 9.99
N PRO A 245 15.15 -2.48 10.05
CA PRO A 245 15.19 -1.17 9.45
C PRO A 245 14.86 -1.23 7.95
N LEU A 246 14.18 -0.21 7.44
CA LEU A 246 13.92 -0.08 6.02
C LEU A 246 15.23 0.26 5.29
N HIS A 247 15.84 -0.73 4.66
CA HIS A 247 16.93 -0.50 3.72
C HIS A 247 16.32 -0.01 2.41
N ILE A 248 16.62 1.24 2.04
CA ILE A 248 16.20 1.85 0.79
C ILE A 248 17.46 2.03 -0.04
N GLU A 249 17.43 1.51 -1.26
CA GLU A 249 18.51 1.78 -2.21
C GLU A 249 18.45 3.27 -2.59
N GLU A 250 19.53 3.99 -2.29
CA GLU A 250 19.68 5.34 -2.80
C GLU A 250 19.91 5.29 -4.33
N PRO A 251 19.33 6.23 -5.09
CA PRO A 251 19.44 6.25 -6.53
C PRO A 251 20.85 6.49 -7.04
#